data_d69d8ea510b3eb2bcd07fa38d46f3ef0
#
_entry.id   d69d8ea510b3eb2bcd07fa38d46f3ef0
#
_cell.length_a   1.000
_cell.length_b   1.000
_cell.length_c   1.000
_cell.angle_alpha   90.00
_cell.angle_beta   90.00
_cell.angle_gamma   90.00
#
_symmetry.space_group_name_H-M   'P 1'
#
loop_
_entity.id
_entity.type
_entity.pdbx_description
1 polymer ?
#
loop_
_entity_poly.entity_id
_entity_poly.type
_entity_poly.pdbx_seq_one_letter_code
_entity_poly.pdbx_strand_id
1 'polypeptide(L)'
;MPRLFVITFAVTGIYLVLCLGLYLAQRSLIYHPTPSTSAEAAAGKLKLAVTGAELAITAHQQKSENALIYFGGNMEDVAWSLPLFTKMFRDYAIYLPHYRGYSDSTGEPSESALHDDALALFDKLVYPQHSHVVVVGRSLGSGVAARLASQRPIAKLVLITPFDSILNVAQGKFPLFPINWLLMDKFESWRYAPQITAPTLVVAASHDQVIPYANTEQLYKSFSKNVATLTVISNTNHDDIMEEPSYLEWLKIQ
;
A
#
# COMPACT_ATOMS: atom_id res chain seq x y z
N MET A 1 -46.25 -25.29 -0.45
CA MET A 1 -45.30 -25.07 0.65
C MET A 1 -43.93 -25.82 0.49
N PRO A 2 -43.86 -27.13 0.14
CA PRO A 2 -42.56 -27.82 0.03
C PRO A 2 -41.61 -27.26 -1.05
N ARG A 3 -42.14 -26.84 -2.19
CA ARG A 3 -41.28 -26.27 -3.28
C ARG A 3 -40.62 -24.94 -2.89
N LEU A 4 -41.30 -24.05 -2.17
CA LEU A 4 -40.73 -22.79 -1.69
C LEU A 4 -39.59 -23.06 -0.70
N PHE A 5 -39.75 -24.02 0.20
CA PHE A 5 -38.74 -24.44 1.17
C PHE A 5 -37.47 -24.98 0.46
N VAL A 6 -37.65 -25.81 -0.57
CA VAL A 6 -36.52 -26.36 -1.36
C VAL A 6 -35.79 -25.23 -2.10
N ILE A 7 -36.50 -24.28 -2.69
CA ILE A 7 -35.89 -23.15 -3.41
C ILE A 7 -35.09 -22.27 -2.42
N THR A 8 -35.69 -21.91 -1.27
CA THR A 8 -35.02 -21.09 -0.26
C THR A 8 -33.75 -21.78 0.23
N PHE A 9 -33.81 -23.08 0.54
CA PHE A 9 -32.66 -23.85 0.98
C PHE A 9 -31.54 -23.91 -0.06
N ALA A 10 -31.91 -24.10 -1.34
CA ALA A 10 -30.95 -24.11 -2.46
C ALA A 10 -30.29 -22.72 -2.64
N VAL A 11 -31.05 -21.63 -2.62
CA VAL A 11 -30.52 -20.26 -2.73
C VAL A 11 -29.58 -19.93 -1.57
N THR A 12 -29.99 -20.27 -0.34
CA THR A 12 -29.13 -20.08 0.85
C THR A 12 -27.84 -20.89 0.73
N GLY A 13 -27.93 -22.14 0.29
CA GLY A 13 -26.75 -22.99 0.08
C GLY A 13 -25.77 -22.38 -0.94
N ILE A 14 -26.26 -21.94 -2.08
CA ILE A 14 -25.44 -21.26 -3.12
C ILE A 14 -24.79 -20.00 -2.53
N TYR A 15 -25.55 -19.18 -1.81
CA TYR A 15 -25.01 -17.95 -1.22
C TYR A 15 -23.87 -18.24 -0.22
N LEU A 16 -24.03 -19.25 0.64
CA LEU A 16 -22.98 -19.67 1.58
C LEU A 16 -21.73 -20.20 0.85
N VAL A 17 -21.90 -20.93 -0.24
CA VAL A 17 -20.77 -21.41 -1.08
C VAL A 17 -20.04 -20.21 -1.68
N LEU A 18 -20.75 -19.20 -2.17
CA LEU A 18 -20.14 -17.98 -2.70
C LEU A 18 -19.40 -17.20 -1.61
N CYS A 19 -19.97 -17.07 -0.40
CA CYS A 19 -19.29 -16.45 0.74
C CYS A 19 -18.02 -17.20 1.11
N LEU A 20 -18.05 -18.54 1.13
CA LEU A 20 -16.87 -19.37 1.38
C LEU A 20 -15.83 -19.20 0.28
N GLY A 21 -16.25 -19.15 -0.99
CA GLY A 21 -15.36 -18.89 -2.13
C GLY A 21 -14.62 -17.56 -1.99
N LEU A 22 -15.34 -16.48 -1.66
CA LEU A 22 -14.74 -15.16 -1.40
C LEU A 22 -13.79 -15.20 -0.20
N TYR A 23 -14.18 -15.86 0.89
CA TYR A 23 -13.33 -16.01 2.07
C TYR A 23 -12.01 -16.72 1.75
N LEU A 24 -12.04 -17.79 0.97
CA LEU A 24 -10.84 -18.54 0.61
C LEU A 24 -9.98 -17.80 -0.43
N ALA A 25 -10.61 -17.07 -1.36
CA ALA A 25 -9.91 -16.37 -2.44
C ALA A 25 -9.44 -14.95 -2.08
N GLN A 26 -9.82 -14.38 -0.92
CA GLN A 26 -9.60 -12.96 -0.61
C GLN A 26 -8.15 -12.50 -0.74
N ARG A 27 -7.19 -13.32 -0.31
CA ARG A 27 -5.77 -12.95 -0.41
C ARG A 27 -5.28 -12.92 -1.85
N SER A 28 -5.72 -13.83 -2.71
CA SER A 28 -5.39 -13.79 -4.13
C SER A 28 -6.10 -12.65 -4.89
N LEU A 29 -7.16 -12.08 -4.32
CA LEU A 29 -7.80 -10.86 -4.84
C LEU A 29 -7.12 -9.57 -4.38
N ILE A 30 -6.42 -9.60 -3.27
CA ILE A 30 -5.69 -8.45 -2.72
C ILE A 30 -4.24 -8.44 -3.17
N TYR A 31 -3.54 -9.58 -3.07
CA TYR A 31 -2.13 -9.70 -3.33
C TYR A 31 -1.90 -10.41 -4.67
N HIS A 32 -1.08 -9.78 -5.51
CA HIS A 32 -0.72 -10.32 -6.83
C HIS A 32 0.81 -10.36 -6.94
N PRO A 33 1.46 -11.37 -6.33
CA PRO A 33 2.91 -11.48 -6.33
C PRO A 33 3.51 -11.39 -7.73
N THR A 34 4.43 -10.45 -7.91
CA THR A 34 5.19 -10.28 -9.14
C THR A 34 6.48 -11.12 -9.09
N PRO A 35 6.88 -11.78 -10.20
CA PRO A 35 8.15 -12.49 -10.24
C PRO A 35 9.34 -11.52 -10.19
N SER A 36 10.53 -12.03 -9.86
CA SER A 36 11.78 -11.28 -9.97
C SER A 36 12.06 -10.91 -11.43
N THR A 37 12.42 -9.64 -11.67
CA THR A 37 12.68 -9.13 -13.02
C THR A 37 14.13 -8.76 -13.26
N SER A 38 14.48 -8.47 -14.52
CA SER A 38 15.82 -7.97 -14.90
C SER A 38 16.15 -6.59 -14.32
N ALA A 39 15.14 -5.77 -14.00
CA ALA A 39 15.32 -4.49 -13.33
C ALA A 39 15.95 -4.66 -11.94
N GLU A 40 15.53 -5.68 -11.21
CA GLU A 40 16.12 -6.03 -9.92
C GLU A 40 17.56 -6.54 -10.02
N ALA A 41 17.88 -7.27 -11.11
CA ALA A 41 19.24 -7.79 -11.29
C ALA A 41 20.27 -6.66 -11.50
N ALA A 42 19.85 -5.51 -12.02
CA ALA A 42 20.69 -4.33 -12.25
C ALA A 42 20.78 -3.39 -11.02
N ALA A 43 19.90 -3.56 -10.02
CA ALA A 43 19.82 -2.74 -8.82
C ALA A 43 20.60 -3.34 -7.65
N GLY A 44 20.99 -2.51 -6.70
CA GLY A 44 21.53 -2.98 -5.41
C GLY A 44 20.44 -3.76 -4.65
N LYS A 45 20.73 -5.02 -4.29
CA LYS A 45 19.83 -5.85 -3.50
C LYS A 45 20.30 -5.95 -2.06
N LEU A 46 19.40 -5.69 -1.13
CA LEU A 46 19.57 -5.97 0.28
C LEU A 46 18.61 -7.09 0.69
N LYS A 47 18.95 -7.80 1.73
CA LYS A 47 18.10 -8.78 2.36
C LYS A 47 17.86 -8.41 3.82
N LEU A 48 16.63 -8.52 4.25
CA LEU A 48 16.21 -8.27 5.61
C LEU A 48 15.51 -9.49 6.18
N ALA A 49 16.13 -10.13 7.18
CA ALA A 49 15.49 -11.19 7.93
C ALA A 49 14.40 -10.60 8.85
N VAL A 50 13.18 -11.09 8.68
CA VAL A 50 11.99 -10.75 9.48
C VAL A 50 11.36 -12.02 10.05
N THR A 51 10.40 -11.89 10.94
CA THR A 51 9.72 -13.05 11.52
C THR A 51 9.03 -13.88 10.44
N GLY A 52 9.52 -15.09 10.19
CA GLY A 52 8.94 -16.05 9.25
C GLY A 52 9.21 -15.78 7.77
N ALA A 53 10.09 -14.82 7.43
CA ALA A 53 10.46 -14.54 6.05
C ALA A 53 11.82 -13.83 5.93
N GLU A 54 12.33 -13.77 4.69
CA GLU A 54 13.42 -12.89 4.28
C GLU A 54 12.90 -11.97 3.18
N LEU A 55 13.01 -10.67 3.37
CA LEU A 55 12.58 -9.67 2.40
C LEU A 55 13.73 -9.30 1.46
N ALA A 56 13.46 -9.28 0.18
CA ALA A 56 14.29 -8.62 -0.81
C ALA A 56 13.97 -7.12 -0.83
N ILE A 57 15.00 -6.29 -0.89
CA ILE A 57 14.86 -4.84 -0.95
C ILE A 57 15.71 -4.34 -2.10
N THR A 58 15.07 -3.74 -3.08
CA THR A 58 15.79 -2.99 -4.11
C THR A 58 16.22 -1.66 -3.51
N ALA A 59 17.51 -1.33 -3.56
CA ALA A 59 18.04 -0.18 -2.87
C ALA A 59 19.07 0.60 -3.68
N HIS A 60 19.06 1.92 -3.49
CA HIS A 60 20.18 2.79 -3.79
C HIS A 60 20.74 3.30 -2.48
N GLN A 61 21.86 2.67 -2.08
CA GLN A 61 22.52 3.03 -0.85
C GLN A 61 23.49 4.18 -1.09
N GLN A 62 23.31 5.25 -0.33
CA GLN A 62 24.28 6.31 -0.28
C GLN A 62 24.41 6.81 1.17
N LYS A 63 25.58 7.34 1.50
CA LYS A 63 25.82 7.94 2.81
C LYS A 63 25.10 9.30 2.87
N SER A 64 23.93 9.33 3.48
CA SER A 64 23.06 10.50 3.61
C SER A 64 22.28 10.43 4.91
N GLU A 65 21.93 11.57 5.47
CA GLU A 65 20.95 11.66 6.56
C GLU A 65 19.52 11.46 6.07
N ASN A 66 19.30 11.61 4.75
CA ASN A 66 17.99 11.50 4.10
C ASN A 66 17.78 10.09 3.58
N ALA A 67 16.58 9.54 3.79
CA ALA A 67 16.16 8.30 3.16
C ALA A 67 14.73 8.38 2.64
N LEU A 68 14.45 7.60 1.59
CA LEU A 68 13.11 7.39 1.05
C LEU A 68 12.79 5.91 1.13
N ILE A 69 11.61 5.60 1.71
CA ILE A 69 11.02 4.26 1.64
C ILE A 69 9.80 4.34 0.72
N TYR A 70 9.72 3.45 -0.25
CA TYR A 70 8.57 3.34 -1.16
C TYR A 70 7.89 2.00 -1.04
N PHE A 71 6.63 1.99 -0.66
CA PHE A 71 5.75 0.83 -0.67
C PHE A 71 4.88 0.87 -1.92
N GLY A 72 5.08 -0.05 -2.83
CA GLY A 72 4.39 -0.13 -4.12
C GLY A 72 2.97 -0.65 -4.04
N GLY A 73 2.29 -0.64 -5.18
CA GLY A 73 0.97 -1.23 -5.37
C GLY A 73 0.99 -2.76 -5.34
N ASN A 74 -0.20 -3.37 -5.36
CA ASN A 74 -0.36 -4.82 -5.21
C ASN A 74 0.12 -5.66 -6.42
N MET A 75 0.32 -5.05 -7.59
CA MET A 75 0.83 -5.69 -8.81
C MET A 75 2.15 -5.08 -9.28
N GLU A 76 2.78 -4.25 -8.44
CA GLU A 76 3.93 -3.46 -8.84
C GLU A 76 5.24 -4.21 -8.56
N ASP A 77 6.12 -4.27 -9.55
CA ASP A 77 7.53 -4.52 -9.33
C ASP A 77 8.21 -3.18 -9.00
N VAL A 78 8.45 -2.95 -7.72
CA VAL A 78 8.99 -1.68 -7.21
C VAL A 78 10.38 -1.36 -7.76
N ALA A 79 11.12 -2.33 -8.29
CA ALA A 79 12.45 -2.12 -8.86
C ALA A 79 12.42 -1.17 -10.07
N TRP A 80 11.32 -1.16 -10.83
CA TRP A 80 11.15 -0.24 -11.96
C TRP A 80 11.08 1.23 -11.54
N SER A 81 10.72 1.51 -10.29
CA SER A 81 10.63 2.87 -9.75
C SER A 81 11.99 3.42 -9.30
N LEU A 82 13.02 2.57 -9.13
CA LEU A 82 14.32 2.99 -8.64
C LEU A 82 15.01 4.07 -9.49
N PRO A 83 15.09 3.97 -10.84
CA PRO A 83 15.72 4.99 -11.67
C PRO A 83 15.05 6.36 -11.56
N LEU A 84 13.72 6.38 -11.40
CA LEU A 84 12.96 7.60 -11.21
C LEU A 84 13.30 8.25 -9.87
N PHE A 85 13.24 7.48 -8.78
CA PHE A 85 13.52 8.00 -7.45
C PHE A 85 14.97 8.44 -7.30
N THR A 86 15.95 7.72 -7.84
CA THR A 86 17.37 8.15 -7.80
C THR A 86 17.62 9.45 -8.57
N LYS A 87 16.92 9.68 -9.66
CA LYS A 87 16.99 10.94 -10.41
C LYS A 87 16.37 12.12 -9.65
N MET A 88 15.28 11.87 -8.94
CA MET A 88 14.52 12.90 -8.22
C MET A 88 15.10 13.22 -6.86
N PHE A 89 15.56 12.21 -6.14
CA PHE A 89 16.03 12.27 -4.76
C PHE A 89 17.54 11.99 -4.71
N ARG A 90 18.33 12.86 -5.34
CA ARG A 90 19.78 12.64 -5.54
C ARG A 90 20.57 12.49 -4.24
N ASP A 91 20.08 13.12 -3.16
CA ASP A 91 20.74 13.13 -1.86
C ASP A 91 20.07 12.18 -0.87
N TYR A 92 19.26 11.21 -1.35
CA TYR A 92 18.54 10.25 -0.53
C TYR A 92 19.06 8.84 -0.76
N ALA A 93 19.23 8.09 0.32
CA ALA A 93 19.24 6.63 0.25
C ALA A 93 17.79 6.15 -0.04
N ILE A 94 17.63 5.17 -0.92
CA ILE A 94 16.31 4.73 -1.40
C ILE A 94 16.14 3.26 -1.09
N TYR A 95 15.00 2.90 -0.50
CA TYR A 95 14.64 1.55 -0.09
C TYR A 95 13.26 1.19 -0.65
N LEU A 96 13.22 0.20 -1.52
CA LEU A 96 12.03 -0.31 -2.20
C LEU A 96 11.83 -1.78 -1.78
N PRO A 97 11.16 -2.05 -0.64
CA PRO A 97 10.93 -3.42 -0.19
C PRO A 97 9.93 -4.14 -1.09
N HIS A 98 10.25 -5.38 -1.44
CA HIS A 98 9.31 -6.31 -2.06
C HIS A 98 8.53 -7.02 -0.96
N TYR A 99 7.21 -7.03 -1.07
CA TYR A 99 6.36 -7.71 -0.11
C TYR A 99 6.65 -9.21 -0.06
N ARG A 100 6.27 -9.88 1.02
CA ARG A 100 6.35 -11.35 1.12
C ARG A 100 5.72 -12.01 -0.09
N GLY A 101 6.41 -13.00 -0.67
CA GLY A 101 5.99 -13.69 -1.88
C GLY A 101 6.21 -12.91 -3.19
N TYR A 102 6.62 -11.64 -3.14
CA TYR A 102 6.94 -10.84 -4.32
C TYR A 102 8.43 -10.91 -4.60
N SER A 103 8.79 -11.00 -5.90
CA SER A 103 10.18 -11.08 -6.31
C SER A 103 10.95 -12.19 -5.58
N ASP A 104 12.10 -11.87 -4.99
CA ASP A 104 12.93 -12.79 -4.21
C ASP A 104 12.57 -12.80 -2.70
N SER A 105 11.52 -12.11 -2.28
CA SER A 105 11.03 -12.17 -0.90
C SER A 105 10.31 -13.48 -0.62
N THR A 106 10.65 -14.12 0.51
CA THR A 106 9.99 -15.36 0.93
C THR A 106 8.71 -15.10 1.74
N GLY A 107 7.96 -16.17 2.04
CA GLY A 107 6.76 -16.11 2.88
C GLY A 107 5.50 -15.70 2.13
N GLU A 108 4.40 -15.55 2.86
CA GLU A 108 3.10 -15.21 2.32
C GLU A 108 2.64 -13.84 2.81
N PRO A 109 2.04 -12.99 1.93
CA PRO A 109 1.57 -11.68 2.31
C PRO A 109 0.29 -11.76 3.15
N SER A 110 0.20 -10.86 4.13
CA SER A 110 -1.00 -10.54 4.89
C SER A 110 -0.89 -9.13 5.45
N GLU A 111 -1.99 -8.50 5.81
CA GLU A 111 -1.96 -7.15 6.40
C GLU A 111 -0.99 -7.05 7.59
N SER A 112 -1.12 -7.97 8.57
CA SER A 112 -0.24 -7.95 9.74
C SER A 112 1.22 -8.15 9.36
N ALA A 113 1.51 -9.07 8.44
CA ALA A 113 2.87 -9.34 8.02
C ALA A 113 3.50 -8.14 7.30
N LEU A 114 2.78 -7.49 6.39
CA LEU A 114 3.27 -6.29 5.69
C LEU A 114 3.52 -5.13 6.66
N HIS A 115 2.67 -4.96 7.68
CA HIS A 115 2.85 -3.93 8.71
C HIS A 115 4.10 -4.21 9.57
N ASP A 116 4.28 -5.44 10.03
CA ASP A 116 5.43 -5.84 10.84
C ASP A 116 6.74 -5.74 10.04
N ASP A 117 6.70 -6.09 8.77
CA ASP A 117 7.83 -5.98 7.86
C ASP A 117 8.25 -4.53 7.62
N ALA A 118 7.28 -3.62 7.45
CA ALA A 118 7.55 -2.20 7.30
C ALA A 118 8.21 -1.60 8.55
N LEU A 119 7.73 -2.00 9.75
CA LEU A 119 8.35 -1.61 11.02
C LEU A 119 9.76 -2.18 11.16
N ALA A 120 9.96 -3.45 10.81
CA ALA A 120 11.28 -4.08 10.86
C ALA A 120 12.27 -3.43 9.87
N LEU A 121 11.82 -3.07 8.66
CA LEU A 121 12.62 -2.32 7.70
C LEU A 121 13.07 -0.97 8.27
N PHE A 122 12.11 -0.21 8.81
CA PHE A 122 12.39 1.08 9.40
C PHE A 122 13.38 0.96 10.56
N ASP A 123 13.08 0.11 11.55
CA ASP A 123 13.82 0.02 12.81
C ASP A 123 15.21 -0.58 12.65
N LYS A 124 15.37 -1.60 11.79
CA LYS A 124 16.63 -2.35 11.68
C LYS A 124 17.56 -1.82 10.59
N LEU A 125 17.01 -1.25 9.53
CA LEU A 125 17.79 -0.92 8.33
C LEU A 125 17.84 0.58 8.04
N VAL A 126 16.74 1.29 8.16
CA VAL A 126 16.64 2.68 7.70
C VAL A 126 16.99 3.67 8.81
N TYR A 127 16.22 3.69 9.89
CA TYR A 127 16.36 4.68 10.96
C TYR A 127 17.73 4.70 11.66
N PRO A 128 18.44 3.59 11.84
CA PRO A 128 19.78 3.61 12.42
C PRO A 128 20.83 4.37 11.58
N GLN A 129 20.55 4.61 10.30
CA GLN A 129 21.48 5.24 9.36
C GLN A 129 21.00 6.62 8.88
N HIS A 130 19.69 6.91 9.00
CA HIS A 130 19.07 8.09 8.41
C HIS A 130 18.12 8.75 9.42
N SER A 131 18.28 10.05 9.63
CA SER A 131 17.45 10.84 10.58
C SER A 131 16.24 11.50 9.90
N HIS A 132 16.28 11.69 8.57
CA HIS A 132 15.22 12.33 7.80
C HIS A 132 14.61 11.33 6.81
N VAL A 133 13.56 10.63 7.24
CA VAL A 133 12.94 9.55 6.45
C VAL A 133 11.63 10.03 5.84
N VAL A 134 11.55 9.97 4.52
CA VAL A 134 10.33 10.18 3.75
C VAL A 134 9.73 8.82 3.40
N VAL A 135 8.43 8.67 3.60
CA VAL A 135 7.70 7.44 3.27
C VAL A 135 6.68 7.73 2.19
N VAL A 136 6.73 6.94 1.13
CA VAL A 136 5.79 7.01 0.00
C VAL A 136 5.05 5.69 -0.09
N GLY A 137 3.73 5.72 -0.18
CA GLY A 137 2.91 4.54 -0.38
C GLY A 137 1.91 4.70 -1.50
N ARG A 138 1.88 3.75 -2.44
CA ARG A 138 0.94 3.74 -3.57
C ARG A 138 -0.08 2.62 -3.42
N SER A 139 -1.37 2.92 -3.64
CA SER A 139 -2.45 1.92 -3.64
C SER A 139 -2.38 1.04 -2.38
N LEU A 140 -2.17 -0.29 -2.49
CA LEU A 140 -1.95 -1.19 -1.34
C LEU A 140 -0.88 -0.65 -0.38
N GLY A 141 0.23 -0.15 -0.93
CA GLY A 141 1.33 0.40 -0.14
C GLY A 141 0.97 1.64 0.67
N SER A 142 -0.11 2.35 0.32
CA SER A 142 -0.59 3.48 1.12
C SER A 142 -1.07 3.04 2.50
N GLY A 143 -1.69 1.86 2.61
CA GLY A 143 -2.08 1.28 3.90
C GLY A 143 -0.88 0.90 4.75
N VAL A 144 0.16 0.32 4.14
CA VAL A 144 1.41 -0.03 4.81
C VAL A 144 2.14 1.23 5.29
N ALA A 145 2.26 2.25 4.42
CA ALA A 145 2.89 3.52 4.72
C ALA A 145 2.17 4.28 5.85
N ALA A 146 0.84 4.34 5.81
CA ALA A 146 0.04 4.97 6.86
C ALA A 146 0.22 4.29 8.23
N ARG A 147 0.27 2.95 8.24
CA ARG A 147 0.53 2.19 9.47
C ARG A 147 1.93 2.48 10.02
N LEU A 148 2.96 2.46 9.19
CA LEU A 148 4.32 2.82 9.59
C LEU A 148 4.37 4.25 10.17
N ALA A 149 3.82 5.23 9.45
CA ALA A 149 3.81 6.63 9.84
C ALA A 149 3.07 6.91 11.15
N SER A 150 2.07 6.08 11.49
CA SER A 150 1.35 6.20 12.77
C SER A 150 2.15 5.72 13.98
N GLN A 151 3.27 5.00 13.76
CA GLN A 151 4.03 4.35 14.83
C GLN A 151 5.52 4.77 14.87
N ARG A 152 6.01 5.43 13.83
CA ARG A 152 7.43 5.83 13.75
C ARG A 152 7.57 7.28 13.33
N PRO A 153 8.61 7.94 13.84
CA PRO A 153 8.91 9.31 13.46
C PRO A 153 9.43 9.34 12.01
N ILE A 154 8.64 9.89 11.12
CA ILE A 154 9.02 10.14 9.73
C ILE A 154 8.96 11.64 9.44
N ALA A 155 9.73 12.09 8.46
CA ALA A 155 9.80 13.49 8.09
C ALA A 155 8.60 13.93 7.23
N LYS A 156 8.12 13.05 6.34
CA LYS A 156 7.00 13.32 5.44
C LYS A 156 6.36 12.01 4.99
N LEU A 157 5.04 12.04 4.82
CA LEU A 157 4.26 10.94 4.23
C LEU A 157 3.67 11.39 2.90
N VAL A 158 3.78 10.54 1.87
CA VAL A 158 3.10 10.74 0.58
C VAL A 158 2.26 9.50 0.28
N LEU A 159 0.97 9.69 0.11
CA LEU A 159 0.01 8.63 -0.19
C LEU A 159 -0.57 8.85 -1.59
N ILE A 160 -0.35 7.92 -2.50
CA ILE A 160 -0.75 7.99 -3.91
C ILE A 160 -1.89 7.02 -4.15
N THR A 161 -3.01 7.51 -4.69
CA THR A 161 -4.25 6.74 -4.87
C THR A 161 -4.62 5.90 -3.64
N PRO A 162 -4.63 6.52 -2.42
CA PRO A 162 -4.85 5.78 -1.20
C PRO A 162 -6.32 5.52 -0.93
N PHE A 163 -6.58 4.55 -0.06
CA PHE A 163 -7.91 4.20 0.43
C PHE A 163 -8.04 4.45 1.94
N ASP A 164 -9.26 4.68 2.39
CA ASP A 164 -9.60 4.70 3.82
C ASP A 164 -9.50 3.29 4.43
N SER A 165 -9.95 2.27 3.69
CA SER A 165 -9.75 0.86 4.02
C SER A 165 -10.02 -0.04 2.81
N ILE A 166 -9.32 -1.18 2.72
CA ILE A 166 -9.69 -2.25 1.76
C ILE A 166 -11.11 -2.77 2.08
N LEU A 167 -11.49 -2.77 3.36
CA LEU A 167 -12.83 -3.14 3.78
C LEU A 167 -13.90 -2.31 3.07
N ASN A 168 -13.81 -0.97 3.11
CA ASN A 168 -14.83 -0.09 2.53
C ASN A 168 -14.83 -0.16 1.00
N VAL A 169 -13.67 -0.26 0.37
CA VAL A 169 -13.56 -0.48 -1.08
C VAL A 169 -14.24 -1.79 -1.49
N ALA A 170 -13.97 -2.88 -0.75
CA ALA A 170 -14.56 -4.19 -1.03
C ALA A 170 -16.08 -4.21 -0.77
N GLN A 171 -16.57 -3.54 0.28
CA GLN A 171 -18.00 -3.39 0.53
C GLN A 171 -18.72 -2.67 -0.61
N GLY A 172 -18.10 -1.63 -1.18
CA GLY A 172 -18.63 -0.93 -2.36
C GLY A 172 -18.69 -1.81 -3.60
N LYS A 173 -17.70 -2.68 -3.80
CA LYS A 173 -17.64 -3.61 -4.95
C LYS A 173 -18.52 -4.85 -4.80
N PHE A 174 -18.73 -5.31 -3.58
CA PHE A 174 -19.47 -6.54 -3.25
C PHE A 174 -20.60 -6.31 -2.24
N PRO A 175 -21.58 -5.41 -2.53
CA PRO A 175 -22.57 -4.95 -1.54
C PRO A 175 -23.53 -6.06 -1.06
N LEU A 176 -23.64 -7.17 -1.79
CA LEU A 176 -24.52 -8.29 -1.44
C LEU A 176 -23.86 -9.26 -0.44
N PHE A 177 -22.57 -9.10 -0.14
CA PHE A 177 -21.83 -10.00 0.74
C PHE A 177 -21.50 -9.35 2.07
N PRO A 178 -21.42 -10.10 3.17
CA PRO A 178 -21.09 -9.59 4.50
C PRO A 178 -19.56 -9.40 4.65
N ILE A 179 -18.99 -8.52 3.81
CA ILE A 179 -17.54 -8.33 3.66
C ILE A 179 -16.85 -8.04 5.00
N ASN A 180 -17.52 -7.31 5.90
CA ASN A 180 -16.97 -7.02 7.23
C ASN A 180 -16.62 -8.28 8.04
N TRP A 181 -17.34 -9.38 7.82
CA TRP A 181 -17.10 -10.65 8.49
C TRP A 181 -16.20 -11.60 7.68
N LEU A 182 -16.21 -11.48 6.38
CA LEU A 182 -15.44 -12.34 5.49
C LEU A 182 -13.99 -11.88 5.35
N LEU A 183 -13.75 -10.56 5.27
CA LEU A 183 -12.44 -10.01 4.98
C LEU A 183 -11.54 -10.02 6.22
N MET A 184 -10.36 -10.66 6.08
CA MET A 184 -9.32 -10.72 7.12
C MET A 184 -8.39 -9.51 7.04
N ASP A 185 -7.90 -9.19 5.86
CA ASP A 185 -6.92 -8.13 5.61
C ASP A 185 -7.66 -6.83 5.22
N LYS A 186 -8.01 -6.01 6.20
CA LYS A 186 -8.92 -4.85 6.08
C LYS A 186 -8.23 -3.54 5.74
N PHE A 187 -6.96 -3.42 6.11
CA PHE A 187 -6.14 -2.20 5.94
C PHE A 187 -6.90 -0.93 6.29
N GLU A 188 -7.37 -0.82 7.52
CA GLU A 188 -8.18 0.31 7.98
C GLU A 188 -7.33 1.56 8.23
N SER A 189 -6.80 2.18 7.17
CA SER A 189 -5.92 3.36 7.20
C SER A 189 -6.54 4.53 7.94
N TRP A 190 -7.85 4.71 7.88
CA TRP A 190 -8.58 5.74 8.60
C TRP A 190 -8.40 5.68 10.12
N ARG A 191 -8.12 4.50 10.69
CA ARG A 191 -7.86 4.33 12.13
C ARG A 191 -6.48 4.84 12.52
N TYR A 192 -5.53 4.83 11.59
CA TYR A 192 -4.14 5.23 11.81
C TYR A 192 -3.94 6.73 11.53
N ALA A 193 -4.68 7.29 10.58
CA ALA A 193 -4.57 8.67 10.15
C ALA A 193 -4.59 9.72 11.29
N PRO A 194 -5.45 9.61 12.35
CA PRO A 194 -5.43 10.56 13.46
C PRO A 194 -4.13 10.56 14.29
N GLN A 195 -3.34 9.48 14.22
CA GLN A 195 -2.10 9.31 14.99
C GLN A 195 -0.88 9.81 14.21
N ILE A 196 -1.03 10.06 12.91
CA ILE A 196 0.05 10.54 12.05
C ILE A 196 0.24 12.02 12.30
N THR A 197 1.47 12.41 12.69
CA THR A 197 1.85 13.81 12.95
C THR A 197 2.72 14.39 11.84
N ALA A 198 3.32 13.54 11.01
CA ALA A 198 4.16 13.98 9.90
C ALA A 198 3.33 14.70 8.82
N PRO A 199 3.86 15.78 8.23
CA PRO A 199 3.24 16.43 7.08
C PRO A 199 2.90 15.39 6.01
N THR A 200 1.64 15.34 5.60
CA THR A 200 1.14 14.29 4.71
C THR A 200 0.56 14.89 3.42
N LEU A 201 0.99 14.37 2.28
CA LEU A 201 0.39 14.64 0.98
C LEU A 201 -0.45 13.45 0.55
N VAL A 202 -1.73 13.69 0.30
CA VAL A 202 -2.66 12.70 -0.28
C VAL A 202 -2.89 13.07 -1.75
N VAL A 203 -2.57 12.14 -2.66
CA VAL A 203 -2.69 12.35 -4.10
C VAL A 203 -3.75 11.41 -4.66
N ALA A 204 -4.81 11.99 -5.22
CA ALA A 204 -5.91 11.25 -5.83
C ALA A 204 -5.90 11.37 -7.37
N ALA A 205 -6.28 10.33 -8.07
CA ALA A 205 -6.60 10.37 -9.48
C ALA A 205 -8.07 10.72 -9.69
N SER A 206 -8.38 11.63 -10.62
CA SER A 206 -9.76 12.11 -10.82
C SER A 206 -10.71 11.05 -11.39
N HIS A 207 -10.19 10.05 -12.09
CA HIS A 207 -10.95 8.97 -12.71
C HIS A 207 -10.52 7.59 -12.20
N ASP A 208 -10.16 7.50 -10.91
CA ASP A 208 -9.77 6.23 -10.29
C ASP A 208 -10.96 5.26 -10.22
N GLN A 209 -10.87 4.16 -10.99
CA GLN A 209 -11.88 3.10 -11.02
C GLN A 209 -11.55 1.95 -10.07
N VAL A 210 -10.33 1.93 -9.51
CA VAL A 210 -9.90 0.91 -8.55
C VAL A 210 -10.26 1.35 -7.14
N ILE A 211 -9.83 2.55 -6.76
CA ILE A 211 -10.14 3.19 -5.47
C ILE A 211 -11.04 4.39 -5.72
N PRO A 212 -12.35 4.30 -5.46
CA PRO A 212 -13.25 5.42 -5.62
C PRO A 212 -12.76 6.66 -4.86
N TYR A 213 -12.85 7.83 -5.48
CA TYR A 213 -12.43 9.10 -4.86
C TYR A 213 -12.98 9.31 -3.44
N ALA A 214 -14.22 8.85 -3.19
CA ALA A 214 -14.85 8.94 -1.87
C ALA A 214 -14.04 8.23 -0.77
N ASN A 215 -13.36 7.12 -1.09
CA ASN A 215 -12.50 6.41 -0.14
C ASN A 215 -11.21 7.19 0.16
N THR A 216 -10.60 7.81 -0.86
CA THR A 216 -9.44 8.69 -0.67
C THR A 216 -9.83 9.94 0.14
N GLU A 217 -10.97 10.55 -0.18
CA GLU A 217 -11.48 11.72 0.55
C GLU A 217 -11.81 11.39 2.01
N GLN A 218 -12.37 10.21 2.27
CA GLN A 218 -12.65 9.73 3.63
C GLN A 218 -11.36 9.54 4.43
N LEU A 219 -10.32 8.98 3.82
CA LEU A 219 -9.01 8.90 4.45
C LEU A 219 -8.47 10.30 4.78
N TYR A 220 -8.50 11.22 3.81
CA TYR A 220 -8.03 12.59 4.01
C TYR A 220 -8.75 13.27 5.19
N LYS A 221 -10.06 13.13 5.29
CA LYS A 221 -10.87 13.67 6.41
C LYS A 221 -10.55 13.04 7.77
N SER A 222 -9.90 11.88 7.78
CA SER A 222 -9.52 11.17 9.00
C SER A 222 -8.22 11.68 9.62
N PHE A 223 -7.42 12.46 8.90
CA PHE A 223 -6.22 13.08 9.46
C PHE A 223 -6.57 14.20 10.44
N SER A 224 -5.70 14.40 11.42
CA SER A 224 -5.78 15.57 12.30
C SER A 224 -5.67 16.87 11.50
N LYS A 225 -6.29 17.94 11.99
CA LYS A 225 -6.33 19.24 11.30
C LYS A 225 -4.90 19.72 10.95
N ASN A 226 -4.73 20.20 9.72
CA ASN A 226 -3.47 20.74 9.19
C ASN A 226 -2.31 19.74 9.04
N VAL A 227 -2.54 18.44 9.21
CA VAL A 227 -1.53 17.42 8.99
C VAL A 227 -1.47 17.01 7.51
N ALA A 228 -2.61 16.85 6.86
CA ALA A 228 -2.71 16.39 5.49
C ALA A 228 -3.14 17.49 4.51
N THR A 229 -2.64 17.39 3.28
CA THR A 229 -3.10 18.16 2.11
C THR A 229 -3.58 17.17 1.06
N LEU A 230 -4.74 17.44 0.44
CA LEU A 230 -5.30 16.64 -0.64
C LEU A 230 -5.08 17.33 -1.98
N THR A 231 -4.53 16.61 -2.93
CA THR A 231 -4.37 17.03 -4.32
C THR A 231 -5.04 16.02 -5.24
N VAL A 232 -5.82 16.51 -6.20
CA VAL A 232 -6.45 15.68 -7.22
C VAL A 232 -5.78 15.96 -8.56
N ILE A 233 -5.22 14.92 -9.18
CA ILE A 233 -4.62 15.04 -10.51
C ILE A 233 -5.72 14.79 -11.55
N SER A 234 -5.98 15.80 -12.37
CA SER A 234 -7.04 15.76 -13.39
C SER A 234 -6.66 14.83 -14.53
N ASN A 235 -7.68 14.20 -15.14
CA ASN A 235 -7.55 13.32 -16.30
C ASN A 235 -6.65 12.10 -16.09
N THR A 236 -6.46 11.66 -14.85
CA THR A 236 -5.71 10.44 -14.51
C THR A 236 -6.61 9.37 -13.92
N ASN A 237 -6.21 8.11 -14.11
CA ASN A 237 -6.79 6.94 -13.49
C ASN A 237 -5.80 6.33 -12.47
N HIS A 238 -6.12 5.16 -11.92
CA HIS A 238 -5.32 4.49 -10.90
C HIS A 238 -3.91 4.13 -11.36
N ASP A 239 -3.74 3.79 -12.62
CA ASP A 239 -2.50 3.21 -13.16
C ASP A 239 -1.61 4.27 -13.82
N ASP A 240 -2.19 5.25 -14.52
CA ASP A 240 -1.45 6.26 -15.28
C ASP A 240 -1.03 7.50 -14.47
N ILE A 241 -1.51 7.65 -13.24
CA ILE A 241 -1.19 8.81 -12.38
C ILE A 241 0.32 9.06 -12.23
N MET A 242 1.13 8.00 -12.27
CA MET A 242 2.58 8.10 -12.15
C MET A 242 3.26 8.58 -13.45
N GLU A 243 2.58 8.51 -14.58
CA GLU A 243 3.08 8.97 -15.89
C GLU A 243 2.85 10.46 -16.09
N GLU A 244 1.99 11.08 -15.28
CA GLU A 244 1.69 12.49 -15.35
C GLU A 244 2.89 13.37 -14.95
N PRO A 245 3.30 14.34 -15.76
CA PRO A 245 4.41 15.23 -15.42
C PRO A 245 4.22 15.97 -14.09
N SER A 246 2.98 16.33 -13.74
CA SER A 246 2.66 16.99 -12.48
C SER A 246 2.89 16.07 -11.27
N TYR A 247 2.78 14.74 -11.42
CA TYR A 247 3.10 13.79 -10.36
C TYR A 247 4.54 13.97 -9.83
N LEU A 248 5.50 14.18 -10.74
CA LEU A 248 6.90 14.40 -10.40
C LEU A 248 7.12 15.69 -9.60
N GLU A 249 6.31 16.73 -9.85
CA GLU A 249 6.37 17.97 -9.08
C GLU A 249 5.86 17.78 -7.66
N TRP A 250 4.81 16.98 -7.47
CA TRP A 250 4.26 16.69 -6.14
C TRP A 250 5.18 15.81 -5.29
N LEU A 251 5.98 14.95 -5.92
CA LEU A 251 7.00 14.18 -5.22
C LEU A 251 8.20 15.02 -4.81
N LYS A 252 8.44 16.18 -5.43
CA LYS A 252 9.50 17.10 -4.99
C LYS A 252 9.19 17.52 -3.55
N ILE A 253 10.03 17.05 -2.67
CA ILE A 253 10.00 17.39 -1.25
C ILE A 253 10.61 18.78 -1.14
N GLN A 254 9.76 19.77 -0.85
CA GLN A 254 10.22 21.07 -0.39
C GLN A 254 10.42 21.01 1.10
#